data_d1a3c4cac5f1db31fd77da291b39af21
#
_entry.id   d1a3c4cac5f1db31fd77da291b39af21
#
_cell.length_a   1.000
_cell.length_b   1.000
_cell.length_c   1.000
_cell.angle_alpha   90.00
_cell.angle_beta   90.00
_cell.angle_gamma   90.00
#
_symmetry.space_group_name_H-M   'P 1'
#
loop_
_entity.id
_entity.type
_entity.pdbx_description
1 polymer ?
#
loop_
_entity_poly.entity_id
_entity_poly.type
_entity_poly.pdbx_seq_one_letter_code
_entity_poly.pdbx_strand_id
1 'polypeptide(L)'
;MRTFNDESKENNKSKEPSHTSNSDNPNRQPFKWPELLTDNGKGIAYGGDYNPDQWSEDVWDEDVRLMKQAGVNTVAVAIFSWDRIQPEENRWDFGWLDRIIDKLGKAGIAVDLASATATAPLWLYEKHPEVLPQDKFGHPVNAGSRQSWSPTSPVFKEYALTLCRKLAERYGTNPYVTAWHMGNEYGWNNRYDYSDNALNAFRLWCERKYGTIENLNKAWGTTFWGQEMNGFHEVLIPRFMGADSMVNPGQKLDFERFGNDMLLDFYKAERDAIAEICPDKPFTTNFMVST
;
A
#
# COMPACT_ATOMS: atom_id res chain seq x y z
N MET A 1 53.05 33.11 -7.18
CA MET A 1 52.02 34.15 -7.10
C MET A 1 51.22 34.15 -8.39
N ARG A 2 50.06 33.53 -8.42
CA ARG A 2 49.05 33.66 -9.46
C ARG A 2 47.71 33.78 -8.77
N THR A 3 47.08 34.91 -8.95
CA THR A 3 45.78 35.34 -8.45
C THR A 3 44.68 34.52 -9.11
N PHE A 4 43.78 33.91 -8.30
CA PHE A 4 42.53 33.35 -8.78
C PHE A 4 41.49 34.46 -8.83
N ASN A 5 40.95 34.68 -10.02
CA ASN A 5 39.75 35.49 -10.22
C ASN A 5 38.53 34.70 -9.86
N ASP A 6 37.69 35.34 -9.07
CA ASP A 6 36.36 34.92 -8.61
C ASP A 6 35.35 35.39 -9.67
N GLU A 7 34.67 34.46 -10.34
CA GLU A 7 33.50 34.80 -11.17
C GLU A 7 32.39 33.80 -11.03
N SER A 8 31.26 34.37 -10.57
CA SER A 8 29.87 34.01 -10.80
C SER A 8 29.35 32.67 -10.26
N LYS A 9 28.75 32.79 -9.09
CA LYS A 9 27.69 31.88 -8.58
C LYS A 9 26.42 32.10 -9.38
N GLU A 10 26.13 31.30 -10.37
CA GLU A 10 24.77 31.11 -10.85
C GLU A 10 24.06 30.04 -10.00
N ASN A 11 23.04 30.52 -9.27
CA ASN A 11 22.11 29.72 -8.48
C ASN A 11 21.20 28.87 -9.40
N ASN A 12 21.62 27.67 -9.71
CA ASN A 12 20.73 26.69 -10.34
C ASN A 12 19.92 26.00 -9.26
N LYS A 13 18.81 26.62 -8.82
CA LYS A 13 17.78 25.97 -8.03
C LYS A 13 17.09 24.94 -8.93
N SER A 14 17.48 23.70 -8.81
CA SER A 14 16.70 22.56 -9.30
C SER A 14 15.29 22.64 -8.66
N LYS A 15 14.28 22.88 -9.48
CA LYS A 15 12.88 22.79 -9.06
C LYS A 15 12.63 21.33 -8.70
N GLU A 16 12.49 21.03 -7.42
CA GLU A 16 11.84 19.80 -6.97
C GLU A 16 10.43 19.74 -7.60
N PRO A 17 10.00 18.57 -8.10
CA PRO A 17 8.63 18.42 -8.55
C PRO A 17 7.73 18.68 -7.35
N SER A 18 6.91 19.72 -7.42
CA SER A 18 5.93 20.06 -6.40
C SER A 18 4.95 18.90 -6.27
N HIS A 19 5.08 18.09 -5.23
CA HIS A 19 4.01 17.26 -4.74
C HIS A 19 2.90 18.20 -4.22
N THR A 20 2.01 18.62 -5.14
CA THR A 20 0.75 19.21 -4.70
C THR A 20 -0.04 18.09 -4.05
N SER A 21 0.09 17.98 -2.72
CA SER A 21 -0.84 17.20 -1.94
C SER A 21 -2.24 17.78 -2.17
N ASN A 22 -3.23 16.92 -2.41
CA ASN A 22 -4.65 17.30 -2.52
C ASN A 22 -5.19 17.97 -1.22
N SER A 23 -4.31 18.30 -0.26
CA SER A 23 -4.63 19.00 0.98
C SER A 23 -5.02 20.47 0.79
N ASP A 24 -4.70 21.08 -0.34
CA ASP A 24 -4.84 22.53 -0.55
C ASP A 24 -6.07 22.95 -1.36
N ASN A 25 -7.10 22.09 -1.43
CA ASN A 25 -8.38 22.49 -1.99
C ASN A 25 -9.13 23.38 -0.96
N PRO A 26 -9.22 24.72 -1.16
CA PRO A 26 -9.85 25.64 -0.22
C PRO A 26 -11.38 25.41 -0.06
N ASN A 27 -11.98 24.58 -0.90
CA ASN A 27 -13.39 24.21 -0.85
C ASN A 27 -13.64 22.86 -0.15
N ARG A 28 -12.62 22.21 0.40
CA ARG A 28 -12.81 20.96 1.13
C ARG A 28 -13.44 21.30 2.48
N GLN A 29 -14.71 20.90 2.65
CA GLN A 29 -15.37 20.98 3.95
C GLN A 29 -14.54 20.18 4.98
N PRO A 30 -14.36 20.70 6.20
CA PRO A 30 -13.68 19.95 7.25
C PRO A 30 -14.38 18.62 7.45
N PHE A 31 -13.59 17.54 7.50
CA PHE A 31 -14.12 16.21 7.74
C PHE A 31 -14.91 16.17 9.05
N LYS A 32 -16.16 15.73 8.97
CA LYS A 32 -17.01 15.54 10.13
C LYS A 32 -16.91 14.07 10.57
N TRP A 33 -16.39 13.84 11.77
CA TRP A 33 -16.40 12.50 12.33
C TRP A 33 -17.82 11.95 12.39
N PRO A 34 -18.04 10.68 11.98
CA PRO A 34 -19.35 10.05 12.06
C PRO A 34 -19.91 10.04 13.47
N GLU A 35 -21.21 10.23 13.61
CA GLU A 35 -21.89 10.27 14.92
C GLU A 35 -21.72 8.97 15.73
N LEU A 36 -21.57 7.83 15.06
CA LEU A 36 -21.26 6.55 15.70
C LEU A 36 -19.93 6.55 16.48
N LEU A 37 -18.96 7.35 16.06
CA LEU A 37 -17.64 7.44 16.71
C LEU A 37 -17.59 8.45 17.84
N THR A 38 -18.56 9.38 17.87
CA THR A 38 -18.50 10.52 18.80
C THR A 38 -19.89 10.88 19.27
N ASP A 39 -20.06 11.00 20.57
CA ASP A 39 -21.25 11.60 21.18
C ASP A 39 -21.25 13.10 20.86
N ASN A 40 -22.03 13.54 19.85
CA ASN A 40 -22.06 14.92 19.35
C ASN A 40 -20.69 15.51 18.93
N GLY A 41 -19.82 14.70 18.32
CA GLY A 41 -18.49 15.14 17.91
C GLY A 41 -17.48 15.27 19.05
N LYS A 42 -17.80 14.76 20.23
CA LYS A 42 -16.94 14.74 21.42
C LYS A 42 -16.67 13.29 21.80
N GLY A 43 -15.45 12.87 21.74
CA GLY A 43 -15.07 11.51 22.12
C GLY A 43 -13.81 11.04 21.39
N ILE A 44 -13.33 9.88 21.76
CA ILE A 44 -12.17 9.23 21.19
C ILE A 44 -12.64 7.96 20.50
N ALA A 45 -12.26 7.73 19.24
CA ALA A 45 -12.40 6.44 18.61
C ALA A 45 -11.47 5.45 19.33
N TYR A 46 -12.04 4.42 19.92
CA TYR A 46 -11.33 3.43 20.73
C TYR A 46 -11.68 2.01 20.29
N GLY A 47 -10.68 1.25 19.91
CA GLY A 47 -10.81 -0.12 19.44
C GLY A 47 -9.53 -0.63 18.82
N GLY A 48 -9.61 -1.66 18.03
CA GLY A 48 -8.48 -2.31 17.36
C GLY A 48 -8.94 -3.19 16.20
N ASP A 49 -8.05 -4.03 15.72
CA ASP A 49 -8.36 -5.01 14.69
C ASP A 49 -9.27 -6.12 15.25
N TYR A 50 -10.29 -6.47 14.48
CA TYR A 50 -11.20 -7.58 14.79
C TYR A 50 -11.31 -8.48 13.56
N ASN A 51 -10.98 -9.76 13.74
CA ASN A 51 -10.95 -10.75 12.67
C ASN A 51 -12.03 -11.83 12.91
N PRO A 52 -13.33 -11.51 12.78
CA PRO A 52 -14.44 -12.43 13.04
C PRO A 52 -14.47 -13.62 12.08
N ASP A 53 -13.86 -13.49 10.91
CA ASP A 53 -13.72 -14.53 9.89
C ASP A 53 -12.82 -15.71 10.33
N GLN A 54 -12.01 -15.53 11.37
CA GLN A 54 -11.13 -16.58 11.92
C GLN A 54 -11.85 -17.48 12.93
N TRP A 55 -13.08 -17.15 13.30
CA TRP A 55 -13.87 -17.84 14.32
C TRP A 55 -15.23 -18.25 13.78
N SER A 56 -15.90 -19.18 14.49
CA SER A 56 -17.29 -19.50 14.21
C SER A 56 -18.23 -18.37 14.65
N GLU A 57 -19.32 -18.16 13.94
CA GLU A 57 -20.25 -17.04 14.18
C GLU A 57 -20.92 -17.06 15.57
N ASP A 58 -20.94 -18.22 16.24
CA ASP A 58 -21.51 -18.37 17.59
C ASP A 58 -20.74 -17.61 18.67
N VAL A 59 -19.44 -17.28 18.44
CA VAL A 59 -18.66 -16.47 19.40
C VAL A 59 -18.86 -14.96 19.23
N TRP A 60 -19.39 -14.48 18.11
CA TRP A 60 -19.50 -13.05 17.82
C TRP A 60 -20.38 -12.27 18.80
N ASP A 61 -21.41 -12.91 19.40
CA ASP A 61 -22.26 -12.26 20.39
C ASP A 61 -21.48 -11.96 21.68
N GLU A 62 -20.63 -12.88 22.10
CA GLU A 62 -19.79 -12.71 23.28
C GLU A 62 -18.68 -11.68 23.00
N ASP A 63 -18.05 -11.70 21.80
CA ASP A 63 -17.07 -10.72 21.38
C ASP A 63 -17.64 -9.30 21.45
N VAL A 64 -18.81 -9.08 20.85
CA VAL A 64 -19.48 -7.77 20.87
C VAL A 64 -19.85 -7.35 22.30
N ARG A 65 -20.32 -8.30 23.13
CA ARG A 65 -20.61 -8.02 24.54
C ARG A 65 -19.36 -7.55 25.29
N LEU A 66 -18.22 -8.23 25.09
CA LEU A 66 -16.95 -7.88 25.72
C LEU A 66 -16.40 -6.54 25.19
N MET A 67 -16.50 -6.27 23.88
CA MET A 67 -16.13 -4.99 23.29
C MET A 67 -16.93 -3.85 23.93
N LYS A 68 -18.23 -3.99 24.08
CA LYS A 68 -19.07 -2.97 24.76
C LYS A 68 -18.68 -2.78 26.22
N GLN A 69 -18.40 -3.86 26.94
CA GLN A 69 -17.96 -3.80 28.33
C GLN A 69 -16.60 -3.04 28.46
N ALA A 70 -15.71 -3.22 27.47
CA ALA A 70 -14.42 -2.53 27.41
C ALA A 70 -14.51 -1.08 26.90
N GLY A 71 -15.70 -0.61 26.46
CA GLY A 71 -15.90 0.72 25.91
C GLY A 71 -15.42 0.89 24.46
N VAL A 72 -15.24 -0.23 23.74
CA VAL A 72 -14.91 -0.18 22.30
C VAL A 72 -16.07 0.40 21.52
N ASN A 73 -15.78 1.36 20.64
CA ASN A 73 -16.74 2.06 19.79
C ASN A 73 -16.40 1.99 18.29
N THR A 74 -15.24 1.44 17.93
CA THR A 74 -14.84 1.20 16.54
C THR A 74 -13.92 -0.02 16.46
N VAL A 75 -13.98 -0.75 15.33
CA VAL A 75 -13.08 -1.86 15.02
C VAL A 75 -12.73 -1.87 13.54
N ALA A 76 -11.48 -2.23 13.21
CA ALA A 76 -11.09 -2.54 11.86
C ALA A 76 -11.47 -3.99 11.53
N VAL A 77 -12.14 -4.21 10.40
CA VAL A 77 -12.67 -5.53 10.01
C VAL A 77 -12.20 -5.90 8.61
N ALA A 78 -12.02 -7.19 8.37
CA ALA A 78 -11.69 -7.80 7.08
C ALA A 78 -10.28 -7.52 6.54
N ILE A 79 -9.31 -7.16 7.38
CA ILE A 79 -7.94 -6.81 6.95
C ILE A 79 -7.29 -7.93 6.12
N PHE A 80 -7.52 -9.20 6.50
CA PHE A 80 -6.90 -10.37 5.88
C PHE A 80 -7.91 -11.30 5.19
N SER A 81 -9.13 -10.83 4.92
CA SER A 81 -10.26 -11.68 4.56
C SER A 81 -10.55 -11.77 3.05
N TRP A 82 -9.60 -11.47 2.18
CA TRP A 82 -9.84 -11.53 0.74
C TRP A 82 -10.29 -12.92 0.28
N ASP A 83 -9.65 -13.98 0.78
CA ASP A 83 -10.02 -15.37 0.49
C ASP A 83 -11.46 -15.73 0.90
N ARG A 84 -11.96 -15.13 2.00
CA ARG A 84 -13.34 -15.31 2.46
C ARG A 84 -14.33 -14.50 1.63
N ILE A 85 -13.93 -13.33 1.15
CA ILE A 85 -14.74 -12.45 0.30
C ILE A 85 -14.76 -12.97 -1.14
N GLN A 86 -13.64 -13.47 -1.63
CA GLN A 86 -13.48 -14.00 -2.99
C GLN A 86 -12.78 -15.38 -2.93
N PRO A 87 -13.49 -16.44 -2.53
CA PRO A 87 -12.91 -17.78 -2.37
C PRO A 87 -12.48 -18.44 -3.67
N GLU A 88 -12.99 -17.97 -4.81
CA GLU A 88 -12.58 -18.36 -6.16
C GLU A 88 -12.62 -17.12 -7.06
N GLU A 89 -11.89 -17.15 -8.16
CA GLU A 89 -11.73 -15.99 -9.07
C GLU A 89 -13.06 -15.31 -9.45
N ASN A 90 -14.10 -16.09 -9.72
CA ASN A 90 -15.38 -15.59 -10.17
C ASN A 90 -16.50 -15.74 -9.13
N ARG A 91 -16.16 -16.09 -7.89
CA ARG A 91 -17.13 -16.27 -6.81
C ARG A 91 -16.88 -15.29 -5.68
N TRP A 92 -17.94 -14.56 -5.32
CA TRP A 92 -17.94 -13.58 -4.26
C TRP A 92 -18.88 -14.00 -3.14
N ASP A 93 -18.43 -13.91 -1.89
CA ASP A 93 -19.23 -14.18 -0.69
C ASP A 93 -19.09 -13.04 0.32
N PHE A 94 -20.08 -12.19 0.35
CA PHE A 94 -20.17 -11.08 1.31
C PHE A 94 -21.08 -11.41 2.50
N GLY A 95 -21.72 -12.57 2.53
CA GLY A 95 -22.79 -12.88 3.49
C GLY A 95 -22.33 -12.80 4.95
N TRP A 96 -21.15 -13.32 5.26
CA TRP A 96 -20.60 -13.24 6.61
C TRP A 96 -20.24 -11.79 6.99
N LEU A 97 -19.70 -11.02 6.05
CA LEU A 97 -19.30 -9.63 6.27
C LEU A 97 -20.53 -8.72 6.47
N ASP A 98 -21.61 -8.96 5.73
CA ASP A 98 -22.89 -8.27 5.94
C ASP A 98 -23.39 -8.48 7.37
N ARG A 99 -23.37 -9.74 7.87
CA ARG A 99 -23.88 -10.07 9.20
C ARG A 99 -23.05 -9.46 10.32
N ILE A 100 -21.73 -9.48 10.21
CA ILE A 100 -20.89 -8.90 11.27
C ILE A 100 -20.96 -7.37 11.29
N ILE A 101 -20.97 -6.71 10.13
CA ILE A 101 -21.15 -5.25 10.05
C ILE A 101 -22.49 -4.84 10.67
N ASP A 102 -23.57 -5.54 10.36
CA ASP A 102 -24.90 -5.28 10.94
C ASP A 102 -24.92 -5.50 12.47
N LYS A 103 -24.28 -6.58 12.95
CA LYS A 103 -24.17 -6.89 14.37
C LYS A 103 -23.41 -5.82 15.15
N LEU A 104 -22.25 -5.41 14.66
CA LEU A 104 -21.40 -4.35 15.24
C LEU A 104 -22.16 -3.02 15.27
N GLY A 105 -22.74 -2.63 14.13
CA GLY A 105 -23.46 -1.37 14.00
C GLY A 105 -24.67 -1.26 14.93
N LYS A 106 -25.49 -2.34 15.04
CA LYS A 106 -26.61 -2.42 16.00
C LYS A 106 -26.14 -2.33 17.46
N ALA A 107 -24.92 -2.77 17.74
CA ALA A 107 -24.32 -2.65 19.06
C ALA A 107 -23.72 -1.27 19.33
N GLY A 108 -23.72 -0.33 18.36
CA GLY A 108 -23.13 1.00 18.46
C GLY A 108 -21.61 0.98 18.26
N ILE A 109 -21.06 -0.03 17.59
CA ILE A 109 -19.65 -0.16 17.25
C ILE A 109 -19.50 0.15 15.76
N ALA A 110 -18.76 1.21 15.43
CA ALA A 110 -18.45 1.61 14.06
C ALA A 110 -17.44 0.67 13.41
N VAL A 111 -17.52 0.54 12.09
CA VAL A 111 -16.61 -0.30 11.32
C VAL A 111 -15.67 0.56 10.48
N ASP A 112 -14.37 0.35 10.66
CA ASP A 112 -13.30 0.76 9.77
C ASP A 112 -13.06 -0.43 8.81
N LEU A 113 -13.66 -0.37 7.62
CA LEU A 113 -13.67 -1.52 6.71
C LEU A 113 -12.39 -1.58 5.89
N ALA A 114 -11.69 -2.72 5.96
CA ALA A 114 -10.44 -2.88 5.24
C ALA A 114 -10.64 -3.16 3.74
N SER A 115 -9.65 -2.76 2.92
CA SER A 115 -9.56 -3.15 1.50
C SER A 115 -9.31 -4.65 1.32
N ALA A 116 -8.95 -5.36 2.39
CA ALA A 116 -8.63 -6.79 2.47
C ALA A 116 -7.42 -7.24 1.63
N THR A 117 -6.67 -6.33 1.06
CA THR A 117 -5.57 -6.60 0.12
C THR A 117 -4.24 -6.96 0.77
N ALA A 118 -4.18 -6.96 2.11
CA ALA A 118 -2.98 -7.35 2.85
C ALA A 118 -2.57 -8.81 2.59
N THR A 119 -3.54 -9.69 2.33
CA THR A 119 -3.30 -11.09 1.96
C THR A 119 -4.17 -11.45 0.75
N ALA A 120 -3.54 -11.94 -0.31
CA ALA A 120 -4.30 -12.45 -1.46
C ALA A 120 -4.70 -13.92 -1.26
N PRO A 121 -5.79 -14.36 -1.89
CA PRO A 121 -6.23 -15.74 -1.83
C PRO A 121 -5.27 -16.67 -2.59
N LEU A 122 -5.16 -17.94 -2.16
CA LEU A 122 -4.22 -18.89 -2.74
C LEU A 122 -4.46 -19.18 -4.22
N TRP A 123 -5.73 -19.11 -4.69
CA TRP A 123 -6.06 -19.30 -6.11
C TRP A 123 -5.39 -18.24 -6.99
N LEU A 124 -5.15 -17.00 -6.48
CA LEU A 124 -4.49 -15.95 -7.24
C LEU A 124 -3.01 -16.28 -7.47
N TYR A 125 -2.33 -16.79 -6.46
CA TYR A 125 -0.93 -17.23 -6.59
C TYR A 125 -0.77 -18.47 -7.46
N GLU A 126 -1.73 -19.39 -7.41
CA GLU A 126 -1.73 -20.59 -8.26
C GLU A 126 -1.86 -20.23 -9.74
N LYS A 127 -2.78 -19.31 -10.06
CA LYS A 127 -3.03 -18.90 -11.46
C LYS A 127 -2.01 -17.89 -11.99
N HIS A 128 -1.48 -17.07 -11.11
CA HIS A 128 -0.61 -15.93 -11.43
C HIS A 128 0.63 -15.93 -10.53
N PRO A 129 1.54 -16.92 -10.64
CA PRO A 129 2.73 -16.98 -9.80
C PRO A 129 3.65 -15.76 -9.95
N GLU A 130 3.55 -15.04 -11.07
CA GLU A 130 4.26 -13.79 -11.32
C GLU A 130 3.86 -12.63 -10.39
N VAL A 131 2.78 -12.77 -9.61
CA VAL A 131 2.41 -11.77 -8.59
C VAL A 131 3.30 -11.85 -7.35
N LEU A 132 4.01 -12.97 -7.15
CA LEU A 132 4.90 -13.14 -6.01
C LEU A 132 6.13 -12.23 -6.13
N PRO A 133 6.54 -11.55 -5.06
CA PRO A 133 7.81 -10.85 -5.04
C PRO A 133 8.97 -11.85 -5.02
N GLN A 134 10.15 -11.41 -5.36
CA GLN A 134 11.38 -12.22 -5.28
C GLN A 134 12.37 -11.60 -4.30
N ASP A 135 13.11 -12.46 -3.63
CA ASP A 135 14.26 -12.04 -2.82
C ASP A 135 15.46 -11.62 -3.71
N LYS A 136 16.52 -11.11 -3.09
CA LYS A 136 17.72 -10.66 -3.82
C LYS A 136 18.47 -11.78 -4.55
N PHE A 137 18.16 -13.04 -4.27
CA PHE A 137 18.74 -14.22 -4.93
C PHE A 137 17.87 -14.73 -6.07
N GLY A 138 16.69 -14.13 -6.29
CA GLY A 138 15.74 -14.52 -7.33
C GLY A 138 14.77 -15.63 -6.91
N HIS A 139 14.69 -15.96 -5.63
CA HIS A 139 13.73 -16.93 -5.15
C HIS A 139 12.37 -16.24 -4.91
N PRO A 140 11.27 -16.81 -5.39
CA PRO A 140 9.95 -16.25 -5.10
C PRO A 140 9.64 -16.37 -3.61
N VAL A 141 9.06 -15.32 -3.04
CA VAL A 141 8.50 -15.34 -1.68
C VAL A 141 7.17 -16.06 -1.72
N ASN A 142 7.09 -17.22 -1.08
CA ASN A 142 5.88 -18.04 -1.11
C ASN A 142 4.69 -17.37 -0.41
N ALA A 143 3.48 -17.71 -0.89
CA ALA A 143 2.23 -17.42 -0.19
C ALA A 143 2.19 -18.07 1.20
N GLY A 144 1.30 -17.57 2.07
CA GLY A 144 1.10 -18.07 3.43
C GLY A 144 1.52 -17.08 4.52
N SER A 145 1.93 -15.89 4.13
CA SER A 145 2.12 -14.73 5.00
C SER A 145 1.42 -13.52 4.39
N ARG A 146 1.30 -12.44 5.17
CA ARG A 146 0.77 -11.18 4.66
C ARG A 146 1.77 -10.52 3.70
N GLN A 147 1.25 -9.78 2.72
CA GLN A 147 2.02 -9.00 1.74
C GLN A 147 2.99 -9.85 0.89
N SER A 148 2.62 -11.10 0.59
CA SER A 148 3.38 -11.95 -0.35
C SER A 148 3.02 -11.61 -1.80
N TRP A 149 2.99 -10.34 -2.16
CA TRP A 149 2.65 -9.83 -3.49
C TRP A 149 3.57 -8.68 -3.88
N SER A 150 3.88 -8.60 -5.17
CA SER A 150 4.68 -7.52 -5.75
C SER A 150 3.84 -6.26 -5.90
N PRO A 151 4.23 -5.11 -5.30
CA PRO A 151 3.52 -3.84 -5.47
C PRO A 151 3.58 -3.30 -6.91
N THR A 152 4.47 -3.87 -7.73
CA THR A 152 4.65 -3.51 -9.14
C THR A 152 3.96 -4.47 -10.10
N SER A 153 3.33 -5.54 -9.61
CA SER A 153 2.59 -6.48 -10.44
C SER A 153 1.31 -5.85 -10.99
N PRO A 154 1.16 -5.71 -12.31
CA PRO A 154 -0.07 -5.19 -12.90
C PRO A 154 -1.26 -6.14 -12.67
N VAL A 155 -1.01 -7.44 -12.66
CA VAL A 155 -2.04 -8.47 -12.40
C VAL A 155 -2.57 -8.35 -10.98
N PHE A 156 -1.67 -8.32 -9.98
CA PHE A 156 -2.11 -8.13 -8.58
C PHE A 156 -2.91 -6.84 -8.41
N LYS A 157 -2.42 -5.75 -8.98
CA LYS A 157 -3.09 -4.45 -8.91
C LYS A 157 -4.50 -4.49 -9.49
N GLU A 158 -4.70 -5.14 -10.63
CA GLU A 158 -6.02 -5.27 -11.26
C GLU A 158 -7.03 -5.99 -10.35
N TYR A 159 -6.64 -7.15 -9.79
CA TYR A 159 -7.49 -7.91 -8.87
C TYR A 159 -7.76 -7.13 -7.57
N ALA A 160 -6.75 -6.50 -6.98
CA ALA A 160 -6.89 -5.70 -5.76
C ALA A 160 -7.86 -4.51 -5.96
N LEU A 161 -7.72 -3.76 -7.06
CA LEU A 161 -8.61 -2.64 -7.35
C LEU A 161 -10.04 -3.11 -7.68
N THR A 162 -10.20 -4.30 -8.26
CA THR A 162 -11.52 -4.91 -8.47
C THR A 162 -12.19 -5.23 -7.14
N LEU A 163 -11.45 -5.82 -6.19
CA LEU A 163 -11.94 -6.06 -4.83
C LEU A 163 -12.34 -4.74 -4.14
N CYS A 164 -11.47 -3.71 -4.20
CA CYS A 164 -11.74 -2.40 -3.63
C CYS A 164 -13.05 -1.79 -4.14
N ARG A 165 -13.28 -1.82 -5.46
CA ARG A 165 -14.53 -1.32 -6.07
C ARG A 165 -15.75 -2.11 -5.60
N LYS A 166 -15.66 -3.44 -5.55
CA LYS A 166 -16.79 -4.28 -5.07
C LYS A 166 -17.14 -4.03 -3.61
N LEU A 167 -16.14 -3.83 -2.76
CA LEU A 167 -16.35 -3.43 -1.37
C LEU A 167 -17.02 -2.04 -1.29
N ALA A 168 -16.52 -1.08 -2.06
CA ALA A 168 -17.08 0.27 -2.09
C ALA A 168 -18.51 0.31 -2.63
N GLU A 169 -18.81 -0.41 -3.71
CA GLU A 169 -20.16 -0.56 -4.26
C GLU A 169 -21.15 -1.11 -3.23
N ARG A 170 -20.71 -2.10 -2.43
CA ARG A 170 -21.59 -2.75 -1.46
C ARG A 170 -21.73 -1.96 -0.16
N TYR A 171 -20.64 -1.42 0.36
CA TYR A 171 -20.59 -0.84 1.72
C TYR A 171 -20.39 0.68 1.75
N GLY A 172 -20.19 1.33 0.61
CA GLY A 172 -19.93 2.76 0.54
C GLY A 172 -21.04 3.61 1.16
N THR A 173 -22.31 3.19 1.07
CA THR A 173 -23.45 3.87 1.67
C THR A 173 -23.91 3.25 3.01
N ASN A 174 -23.26 2.21 3.49
CA ASN A 174 -23.61 1.58 4.76
C ASN A 174 -23.28 2.55 5.92
N PRO A 175 -24.27 2.90 6.79
CA PRO A 175 -24.06 3.86 7.87
C PRO A 175 -23.13 3.37 8.97
N TYR A 176 -22.94 2.06 9.10
CA TYR A 176 -22.06 1.45 10.10
C TYR A 176 -20.60 1.43 9.67
N VAL A 177 -20.33 1.47 8.36
CA VAL A 177 -18.99 1.62 7.81
C VAL A 177 -18.64 3.10 7.80
N THR A 178 -17.77 3.52 8.71
CA THR A 178 -17.48 4.94 8.96
C THR A 178 -16.14 5.38 8.40
N ALA A 179 -15.24 4.43 8.11
CA ALA A 179 -13.92 4.66 7.54
C ALA A 179 -13.50 3.48 6.65
N TRP A 180 -12.45 3.69 5.87
CA TRP A 180 -11.79 2.67 5.07
C TRP A 180 -10.36 2.46 5.53
N HIS A 181 -10.01 1.24 5.89
CA HIS A 181 -8.66 0.81 6.25
C HIS A 181 -7.94 0.25 5.03
N MET A 182 -6.95 0.99 4.53
CA MET A 182 -6.23 0.62 3.31
C MET A 182 -5.08 -0.32 3.61
N GLY A 183 -5.09 -1.51 2.99
CA GLY A 183 -4.06 -2.53 3.20
C GLY A 183 -3.82 -2.87 4.66
N ASN A 184 -2.58 -3.11 5.03
CA ASN A 184 -2.12 -3.26 6.42
C ASN A 184 -0.59 -3.23 6.44
N GLU A 185 0.03 -2.38 7.27
CA GLU A 185 1.47 -2.35 7.53
C GLU A 185 2.34 -2.49 6.27
N TYR A 186 2.10 -1.61 5.28
CA TYR A 186 2.84 -1.63 4.02
C TYR A 186 4.36 -1.72 4.23
N GLY A 187 5.02 -2.59 3.46
CA GLY A 187 6.47 -2.72 3.48
C GLY A 187 7.03 -3.87 4.31
N TRP A 188 6.21 -4.82 4.74
CA TRP A 188 6.68 -6.01 5.45
C TRP A 188 7.51 -6.93 4.54
N ASN A 189 6.87 -7.82 3.77
CA ASN A 189 7.55 -8.78 2.89
C ASN A 189 7.84 -8.24 1.49
N ASN A 190 7.20 -7.15 1.08
CA ASN A 190 7.23 -6.61 -0.28
C ASN A 190 7.92 -5.24 -0.39
N ARG A 191 8.60 -4.78 0.66
CA ARG A 191 9.41 -3.55 0.62
C ARG A 191 10.52 -3.63 -0.42
N TYR A 192 11.15 -4.80 -0.51
CA TYR A 192 12.20 -5.09 -1.47
C TYR A 192 11.76 -6.22 -2.38
N ASP A 193 11.28 -5.87 -3.54
CA ASP A 193 10.92 -6.83 -4.59
C ASP A 193 12.00 -6.83 -5.67
N TYR A 194 12.59 -7.99 -5.92
CA TYR A 194 13.62 -8.20 -6.94
C TYR A 194 13.09 -8.99 -8.14
N SER A 195 11.78 -9.03 -8.35
CA SER A 195 11.13 -9.67 -9.49
C SER A 195 11.38 -8.91 -10.80
N ASP A 196 11.01 -9.53 -11.91
CA ASP A 196 11.05 -8.87 -13.22
C ASP A 196 10.00 -7.75 -13.34
N ASN A 197 8.88 -7.83 -12.61
CA ASN A 197 7.94 -6.73 -12.49
C ASN A 197 8.62 -5.51 -11.86
N ALA A 198 9.35 -5.72 -10.76
CA ALA A 198 10.09 -4.65 -10.09
C ALA A 198 11.22 -4.10 -10.97
N LEU A 199 11.96 -4.95 -11.69
CA LEU A 199 12.99 -4.50 -12.63
C LEU A 199 12.42 -3.57 -13.70
N ASN A 200 11.33 -3.97 -14.34
CA ASN A 200 10.71 -3.16 -15.38
C ASN A 200 10.16 -1.84 -14.84
N ALA A 201 9.51 -1.88 -13.68
CA ALA A 201 9.01 -0.67 -13.01
C ALA A 201 10.15 0.26 -12.55
N PHE A 202 11.26 -0.30 -12.08
CA PHE A 202 12.44 0.49 -11.67
C PHE A 202 13.10 1.22 -12.84
N ARG A 203 13.20 0.57 -14.01
CA ARG A 203 13.67 1.20 -15.24
C ARG A 203 12.85 2.45 -15.60
N LEU A 204 11.52 2.31 -15.59
CA LEU A 204 10.60 3.42 -15.84
C LEU A 204 10.68 4.51 -14.76
N TRP A 205 10.88 4.12 -13.50
CA TRP A 205 11.07 5.06 -12.40
C TRP A 205 12.37 5.86 -12.57
N CYS A 206 13.47 5.20 -12.94
CA CYS A 206 14.75 5.86 -13.24
C CYS A 206 14.62 6.80 -14.43
N GLU A 207 13.94 6.39 -15.51
CA GLU A 207 13.70 7.22 -16.68
C GLU A 207 12.94 8.51 -16.32
N ARG A 208 11.85 8.38 -15.54
CA ARG A 208 11.09 9.55 -15.05
C ARG A 208 11.94 10.46 -14.16
N LYS A 209 12.79 9.90 -13.32
CA LYS A 209 13.60 10.67 -12.36
C LYS A 209 14.76 11.41 -13.02
N TYR A 210 15.44 10.79 -13.95
CA TYR A 210 16.68 11.30 -14.52
C TYR A 210 16.54 11.92 -15.91
N GLY A 211 15.49 11.57 -16.64
CA GLY A 211 15.19 12.04 -17.99
C GLY A 211 16.12 11.47 -19.06
N THR A 212 17.43 11.37 -18.81
CA THR A 212 18.41 10.76 -19.72
C THR A 212 19.33 9.79 -18.99
N ILE A 213 19.92 8.86 -19.74
CA ILE A 213 20.83 7.85 -19.15
C ILE A 213 22.15 8.49 -18.68
N GLU A 214 22.61 9.55 -19.34
CA GLU A 214 23.82 10.30 -18.96
C GLU A 214 23.64 10.96 -17.59
N ASN A 215 22.46 11.50 -17.30
CA ASN A 215 22.13 12.07 -16.00
C ASN A 215 22.15 10.99 -14.90
N LEU A 216 21.60 9.81 -15.18
CA LEU A 216 21.64 8.66 -14.27
C LEU A 216 23.08 8.22 -14.05
N ASN A 217 23.86 8.00 -15.11
CA ASN A 217 25.26 7.61 -15.04
C ASN A 217 26.09 8.58 -14.19
N LYS A 218 25.89 9.88 -14.40
CA LYS A 218 26.52 10.93 -13.61
C LYS A 218 26.12 10.87 -12.13
N ALA A 219 24.82 10.67 -11.84
CA ALA A 219 24.30 10.65 -10.47
C ALA A 219 24.78 9.44 -9.68
N TRP A 220 24.90 8.28 -10.34
CA TRP A 220 25.36 7.04 -9.70
C TRP A 220 26.89 6.88 -9.76
N GLY A 221 27.61 7.66 -10.59
CA GLY A 221 29.05 7.54 -10.78
C GLY A 221 29.46 6.22 -11.45
N THR A 222 28.77 5.83 -12.51
CA THR A 222 28.83 4.49 -13.12
C THR A 222 30.11 4.19 -13.91
N THR A 223 30.99 5.15 -14.13
CA THR A 223 32.31 4.90 -14.74
C THR A 223 33.19 3.94 -13.93
N PHE A 224 32.86 3.75 -12.64
CA PHE A 224 33.57 2.82 -11.77
C PHE A 224 33.23 1.36 -12.14
N TRP A 225 34.24 0.55 -12.37
CA TRP A 225 34.13 -0.88 -12.73
C TRP A 225 33.26 -1.20 -13.94
N GLY A 226 33.20 -0.30 -14.91
CA GLY A 226 32.45 -0.54 -16.14
C GLY A 226 30.94 -0.65 -15.95
N GLN A 227 30.40 0.10 -14.98
CA GLN A 227 28.95 0.13 -14.70
C GLN A 227 28.21 1.12 -15.59
N GLU A 228 28.90 1.85 -16.49
CA GLU A 228 28.27 2.84 -17.36
C GLU A 228 27.26 2.17 -18.31
N MET A 229 26.08 2.78 -18.36
CA MET A 229 24.94 2.28 -19.13
C MET A 229 24.69 3.15 -20.36
N ASN A 230 24.28 2.51 -21.48
CA ASN A 230 23.96 3.17 -22.75
C ASN A 230 22.46 3.49 -22.89
N GLY A 231 21.62 2.96 -22.00
CA GLY A 231 20.19 3.22 -21.99
C GLY A 231 19.50 2.63 -20.76
N PHE A 232 18.27 3.08 -20.49
CA PHE A 232 17.50 2.63 -19.33
C PHE A 232 17.21 1.13 -19.36
N HIS A 233 17.23 0.46 -20.53
CA HIS A 233 17.08 -0.97 -20.65
C HIS A 233 18.24 -1.77 -20.01
N GLU A 234 19.41 -1.17 -19.81
CA GLU A 234 20.56 -1.75 -19.13
C GLU A 234 20.54 -1.53 -17.62
N VAL A 235 19.63 -0.71 -17.10
CA VAL A 235 19.46 -0.52 -15.66
C VAL A 235 19.03 -1.83 -15.02
N LEU A 236 19.74 -2.22 -13.96
CA LEU A 236 19.48 -3.41 -13.15
C LEU A 236 19.01 -3.00 -11.75
N ILE A 237 18.27 -3.89 -11.08
CA ILE A 237 18.02 -3.80 -9.64
C ILE A 237 19.18 -4.44 -8.87
N PRO A 238 19.46 -4.06 -7.63
CA PRO A 238 20.62 -4.53 -6.86
C PRO A 238 20.42 -5.96 -6.34
N ARG A 239 20.27 -6.94 -7.25
CA ARG A 239 20.25 -8.37 -6.94
C ARG A 239 21.60 -8.80 -6.38
N PHE A 240 21.68 -10.03 -5.85
CA PHE A 240 22.94 -10.61 -5.35
C PHE A 240 24.00 -10.67 -6.46
N MET A 241 25.16 -10.06 -6.22
CA MET A 241 26.26 -9.93 -7.19
C MET A 241 27.52 -10.69 -6.77
N GLY A 242 27.40 -11.66 -5.87
CA GLY A 242 28.52 -12.48 -5.37
C GLY A 242 29.36 -11.80 -4.27
N ALA A 243 29.40 -10.45 -4.24
CA ALA A 243 30.08 -9.68 -3.18
C ALA A 243 29.17 -8.53 -2.75
N ASP A 244 28.43 -8.72 -1.68
CA ASP A 244 27.41 -7.78 -1.17
C ASP A 244 27.95 -6.35 -0.90
N SER A 245 29.24 -6.21 -0.64
CA SER A 245 29.88 -4.94 -0.31
C SER A 245 30.09 -3.99 -1.48
N MET A 246 29.86 -4.45 -2.72
CA MET A 246 30.24 -3.73 -3.93
C MET A 246 29.08 -3.20 -4.77
N VAL A 247 27.89 -3.16 -4.18
CA VAL A 247 26.72 -2.56 -4.83
C VAL A 247 26.93 -1.05 -4.98
N ASN A 248 26.58 -0.50 -6.15
CA ASN A 248 26.63 0.94 -6.38
C ASN A 248 25.74 1.68 -5.35
N PRO A 249 26.28 2.61 -4.55
CA PRO A 249 25.52 3.27 -3.49
C PRO A 249 24.36 4.11 -4.03
N GLY A 250 24.51 4.76 -5.19
CA GLY A 250 23.45 5.53 -5.84
C GLY A 250 22.30 4.65 -6.28
N GLN A 251 22.61 3.53 -6.94
CA GLN A 251 21.63 2.50 -7.33
C GLN A 251 20.87 1.95 -6.12
N LYS A 252 21.60 1.58 -5.06
CA LYS A 252 21.00 1.04 -3.84
C LYS A 252 20.02 2.03 -3.21
N LEU A 253 20.45 3.28 -3.03
CA LEU A 253 19.62 4.33 -2.46
C LEU A 253 18.36 4.60 -3.30
N ASP A 254 18.51 4.58 -4.62
CA ASP A 254 17.37 4.78 -5.51
C ASP A 254 16.42 3.58 -5.54
N PHE A 255 16.94 2.37 -5.36
CA PHE A 255 16.08 1.20 -5.21
C PHE A 255 15.25 1.23 -3.91
N GLU A 256 15.82 1.75 -2.81
CA GLU A 256 15.08 2.02 -1.57
C GLU A 256 13.95 3.03 -1.78
N ARG A 257 14.25 4.15 -2.46
CA ARG A 257 13.26 5.18 -2.79
C ARG A 257 12.16 4.66 -3.71
N PHE A 258 12.56 3.88 -4.71
CA PHE A 258 11.64 3.21 -5.61
C PHE A 258 10.66 2.30 -4.86
N GLY A 259 11.15 1.46 -3.94
CA GLY A 259 10.30 0.59 -3.12
C GLY A 259 9.25 1.38 -2.33
N ASN A 260 9.66 2.49 -1.71
CA ASN A 260 8.74 3.40 -1.02
C ASN A 260 7.68 3.99 -1.98
N ASP A 261 8.12 4.50 -3.12
CA ASP A 261 7.23 5.14 -4.09
C ASP A 261 6.21 4.14 -4.65
N MET A 262 6.60 2.89 -4.91
CA MET A 262 5.69 1.86 -5.41
C MET A 262 4.61 1.46 -4.40
N LEU A 263 4.96 1.35 -3.12
CA LEU A 263 3.99 1.10 -2.06
C LEU A 263 3.02 2.27 -1.89
N LEU A 264 3.53 3.50 -1.94
CA LEU A 264 2.70 4.70 -1.90
C LEU A 264 1.76 4.81 -3.11
N ASP A 265 2.24 4.47 -4.31
CA ASP A 265 1.42 4.48 -5.52
C ASP A 265 0.36 3.37 -5.49
N PHE A 266 0.66 2.22 -4.89
CA PHE A 266 -0.32 1.17 -4.68
C PHE A 266 -1.40 1.60 -3.69
N TYR A 267 -1.01 2.15 -2.52
CA TYR A 267 -1.95 2.73 -1.54
C TYR A 267 -2.88 3.76 -2.18
N LYS A 268 -2.33 4.69 -2.97
CA LYS A 268 -3.13 5.73 -3.66
C LYS A 268 -4.12 5.10 -4.63
N ALA A 269 -3.70 4.08 -5.38
CA ALA A 269 -4.57 3.41 -6.34
C ALA A 269 -5.76 2.72 -5.67
N GLU A 270 -5.55 2.03 -4.54
CA GLU A 270 -6.63 1.43 -3.75
C GLU A 270 -7.58 2.48 -3.19
N ARG A 271 -7.02 3.52 -2.56
CA ARG A 271 -7.80 4.65 -2.04
C ARG A 271 -8.65 5.30 -3.13
N ASP A 272 -8.07 5.59 -4.28
CA ASP A 272 -8.76 6.28 -5.37
C ASP A 272 -9.87 5.41 -5.96
N ALA A 273 -9.65 4.09 -6.09
CA ALA A 273 -10.67 3.15 -6.54
C ALA A 273 -11.91 3.11 -5.62
N ILE A 274 -11.71 3.27 -4.30
CA ILE A 274 -12.81 3.37 -3.35
C ILE A 274 -13.42 4.78 -3.38
N ALA A 275 -12.59 5.83 -3.43
CA ALA A 275 -13.04 7.22 -3.40
C ALA A 275 -13.86 7.63 -4.63
N GLU A 276 -13.65 6.98 -5.78
CA GLU A 276 -14.49 7.15 -6.98
C GLU A 276 -15.97 6.82 -6.70
N ILE A 277 -16.24 5.90 -5.77
CA ILE A 277 -17.59 5.40 -5.44
C ILE A 277 -18.12 6.07 -4.17
N CYS A 278 -17.28 6.23 -3.15
CA CYS A 278 -17.66 6.79 -1.85
C CYS A 278 -16.63 7.81 -1.34
N PRO A 279 -16.62 9.04 -1.88
CA PRO A 279 -15.61 10.06 -1.59
C PRO A 279 -15.69 10.66 -0.17
N ASP A 280 -16.82 10.51 0.51
CA ASP A 280 -17.12 11.23 1.75
C ASP A 280 -16.59 10.53 3.02
N LYS A 281 -16.10 9.28 2.89
CA LYS A 281 -15.57 8.54 4.04
C LYS A 281 -14.06 8.73 4.17
N PRO A 282 -13.51 8.79 5.40
CA PRO A 282 -12.08 8.89 5.62
C PRO A 282 -11.36 7.59 5.24
N PHE A 283 -10.08 7.74 4.93
CA PHE A 283 -9.16 6.64 4.67
C PHE A 283 -8.07 6.64 5.74
N THR A 284 -7.78 5.47 6.27
CA THR A 284 -6.71 5.23 7.24
C THR A 284 -5.86 4.04 6.83
N THR A 285 -4.75 3.85 7.50
CA THR A 285 -3.91 2.65 7.46
C THR A 285 -3.07 2.61 8.73
N ASN A 286 -2.48 1.48 9.03
CA ASN A 286 -1.47 1.34 10.06
C ASN A 286 -0.09 1.13 9.44
N PHE A 287 0.95 1.40 10.22
CA PHE A 287 2.35 1.27 9.79
C PHE A 287 3.10 0.29 10.69
N MET A 288 4.12 -0.35 10.10
CA MET A 288 5.08 -1.11 10.88
C MET A 288 5.81 -0.20 11.86
N VAL A 289 6.00 -0.68 13.09
CA VAL A 289 6.64 0.09 14.19
C VAL A 289 8.16 0.16 14.02
N SER A 290 8.76 -0.81 13.34
CA SER A 290 10.20 -0.86 13.07
C SER A 290 10.51 -1.71 11.86
N THR A 291 11.23 -1.18 10.90
CA THR A 291 11.88 -1.91 9.79
C THR A 291 13.30 -1.40 9.62
#